data_25429e8cf2058c02c6a8a08b0c6f0861
#
_entry.id   25429e8cf2058c02c6a8a08b0c6f0861
#
_cell.length_a   1.000
_cell.length_b   1.000
_cell.length_c   1.000
_cell.angle_alpha   90.00
_cell.angle_beta   90.00
_cell.angle_gamma   90.00
#
_symmetry.space_group_name_H-M   'P 1'
#
loop_
_entity.id
_entity.type
_entity.pdbx_description
1 polymer ?
#
loop_
_entity_poly.entity_id
_entity_poly.type
_entity_poly.pdbx_seq_one_letter_code
_entity_poly.pdbx_strand_id
1 'polypeptide(L)'
;MSNQDIISAKKTIETEIAALREMESSFDEDLTKALDILENTKGRIIVTGMGKSGHIARKIAATFASTGSPAFFVHPAEASHGDLGMLTSNDTIIAISNGGESKELSDVLAYSKRYDIPLIAMTKNPDSTLGKAGDYLLRLPMAPEACPIGMAPTSSTTATLVLGDVLAVALMERKGFSTVDYKQRHPGGKLGAMLKKVSDLMHSGNEMPIVSEDTLMHDALLEMTSKMLGCVGIVNDNGILQGIITDGDLRRCLSPNLITQKASDIMTRNPKTIAPDVMAVEALKMMNNTGKGITQLFVIDPDNKPIGVIHIHDCLRIGVA
;
A
#
# COMPACT_ATOMS: atom_id res chain seq x y z
N MET A 1 24.55 -20.92 -27.22
CA MET A 1 23.32 -21.15 -26.36
C MET A 1 22.69 -19.86 -25.91
N SER A 2 23.40 -18.83 -25.43
CA SER A 2 22.82 -17.59 -24.89
C SER A 2 21.98 -16.74 -25.87
N ASN A 3 22.23 -16.79 -27.17
CA ASN A 3 21.48 -15.97 -28.14
C ASN A 3 20.05 -16.50 -28.41
N GLN A 4 19.87 -17.83 -28.42
CA GLN A 4 18.55 -18.43 -28.66
C GLN A 4 17.57 -18.22 -27.48
N ASP A 5 18.07 -18.24 -26.25
CA ASP A 5 17.25 -17.99 -25.07
C ASP A 5 16.75 -16.55 -25.05
N ILE A 6 17.62 -15.59 -25.39
CA ILE A 6 17.25 -14.17 -25.48
C ILE A 6 16.21 -13.94 -26.60
N ILE A 7 16.38 -14.59 -27.76
CA ILE A 7 15.42 -14.51 -28.86
C ILE A 7 14.06 -15.04 -28.42
N SER A 8 14.02 -16.20 -27.75
CA SER A 8 12.80 -16.80 -27.22
C SER A 8 12.12 -15.89 -26.20
N ALA A 9 12.90 -15.33 -25.25
CA ALA A 9 12.38 -14.40 -24.24
C ALA A 9 11.75 -13.15 -24.87
N LYS A 10 12.45 -12.53 -25.83
CA LYS A 10 11.90 -11.36 -26.54
C LYS A 10 10.62 -11.69 -27.31
N LYS A 11 10.58 -12.82 -28.00
CA LYS A 11 9.40 -13.27 -28.75
C LYS A 11 8.19 -13.47 -27.81
N THR A 12 8.40 -14.06 -26.63
CA THR A 12 7.34 -14.21 -25.62
C THR A 12 6.75 -12.86 -25.24
N ILE A 13 7.61 -11.90 -24.88
CA ILE A 13 7.17 -10.54 -24.48
C ILE A 13 6.43 -9.85 -25.63
N GLU A 14 6.95 -9.92 -26.86
CA GLU A 14 6.31 -9.31 -28.04
C GLU A 14 4.91 -9.90 -28.31
N THR A 15 4.74 -11.21 -28.14
CA THR A 15 3.44 -11.88 -28.31
C THR A 15 2.45 -11.42 -27.24
N GLU A 16 2.87 -11.30 -25.99
CA GLU A 16 2.01 -10.81 -24.91
C GLU A 16 1.66 -9.33 -25.05
N ILE A 17 2.61 -8.49 -25.49
CA ILE A 17 2.35 -7.07 -25.81
C ILE A 17 1.30 -6.95 -26.93
N ALA A 18 1.40 -7.78 -27.98
CA ALA A 18 0.42 -7.76 -29.07
C ALA A 18 -0.99 -8.13 -28.56
N ALA A 19 -1.09 -9.13 -27.67
CA ALA A 19 -2.35 -9.50 -27.04
C ALA A 19 -2.95 -8.36 -26.20
N LEU A 20 -2.12 -7.63 -25.43
CA LEU A 20 -2.57 -6.50 -24.63
C LEU A 20 -3.06 -5.32 -25.52
N ARG A 21 -2.40 -5.04 -26.63
CA ARG A 21 -2.84 -4.01 -27.59
C ARG A 21 -4.16 -4.38 -28.27
N GLU A 22 -4.36 -5.65 -28.62
CA GLU A 22 -5.63 -6.12 -29.14
C GLU A 22 -6.75 -5.90 -28.10
N MET A 23 -6.51 -6.27 -26.85
CA MET A 23 -7.46 -6.05 -25.76
C MET A 23 -7.76 -4.56 -25.57
N GLU A 24 -6.74 -3.70 -25.53
CA GLU A 24 -6.91 -2.24 -25.41
C GLU A 24 -7.85 -1.69 -26.50
N SER A 25 -7.66 -2.13 -27.75
CA SER A 25 -8.50 -1.69 -28.88
C SER A 25 -9.93 -2.22 -28.85
N SER A 26 -10.22 -3.22 -28.01
CA SER A 26 -11.55 -3.82 -27.86
C SER A 26 -12.38 -3.18 -26.74
N PHE A 27 -11.84 -2.23 -25.98
CA PHE A 27 -12.59 -1.54 -24.94
C PHE A 27 -13.72 -0.69 -25.54
N ASP A 28 -14.91 -0.92 -25.02
CA ASP A 28 -16.15 -0.29 -25.48
C ASP A 28 -17.03 0.11 -24.28
N GLU A 29 -18.32 0.37 -24.54
CA GLU A 29 -19.29 0.75 -23.51
C GLU A 29 -19.46 -0.32 -22.41
N ASP A 30 -19.23 -1.61 -22.70
CA ASP A 30 -19.40 -2.68 -21.73
C ASP A 30 -18.38 -2.57 -20.59
N LEU A 31 -17.18 -2.05 -20.86
CA LEU A 31 -16.21 -1.73 -19.81
C LEU A 31 -16.77 -0.65 -18.86
N THR A 32 -17.37 0.40 -19.39
CA THR A 32 -17.97 1.47 -18.57
C THR A 32 -19.15 0.95 -17.74
N LYS A 33 -20.04 0.16 -18.36
CA LYS A 33 -21.18 -0.45 -17.66
C LYS A 33 -20.75 -1.43 -16.58
N ALA A 34 -19.70 -2.24 -16.84
CA ALA A 34 -19.13 -3.13 -15.83
C ALA A 34 -18.55 -2.34 -14.65
N LEU A 35 -17.88 -1.23 -14.90
CA LEU A 35 -17.39 -0.33 -13.85
C LEU A 35 -18.53 0.31 -13.06
N ASP A 36 -19.64 0.70 -13.71
CA ASP A 36 -20.83 1.25 -13.04
C ASP A 36 -21.44 0.25 -12.06
N ILE A 37 -21.56 -1.02 -12.47
CA ILE A 37 -22.05 -2.10 -11.60
C ILE A 37 -21.09 -2.35 -10.43
N LEU A 38 -19.79 -2.42 -10.69
CA LEU A 38 -18.77 -2.64 -9.65
C LEU A 38 -18.74 -1.49 -8.63
N GLU A 39 -18.90 -0.25 -9.08
CA GLU A 39 -18.97 0.93 -8.21
C GLU A 39 -20.19 0.90 -7.31
N ASN A 40 -21.34 0.48 -7.85
CA ASN A 40 -22.61 0.43 -7.16
C ASN A 40 -22.85 -0.86 -6.35
N THR A 41 -21.92 -1.82 -6.38
CA THR A 41 -21.99 -3.06 -5.60
C THR A 41 -22.11 -2.75 -4.10
N LYS A 42 -23.20 -3.19 -3.46
CA LYS A 42 -23.46 -2.96 -2.03
C LYS A 42 -22.78 -3.98 -1.14
N GLY A 43 -22.55 -5.18 -1.66
CA GLY A 43 -21.86 -6.28 -1.01
C GLY A 43 -20.39 -6.33 -1.40
N ARG A 44 -19.99 -7.43 -1.99
CA ARG A 44 -18.61 -7.75 -2.35
C ARG A 44 -18.47 -8.12 -3.82
N ILE A 45 -17.29 -7.91 -4.37
CA ILE A 45 -16.94 -8.39 -5.70
C ILE A 45 -16.45 -9.83 -5.56
N ILE A 46 -17.18 -10.76 -6.13
CA ILE A 46 -16.85 -12.19 -6.14
C ILE A 46 -16.11 -12.48 -7.43
N VAL A 47 -14.87 -12.93 -7.35
CA VAL A 47 -14.10 -13.33 -8.53
C VAL A 47 -13.97 -14.83 -8.57
N THR A 48 -14.29 -15.47 -9.70
CA THR A 48 -14.27 -16.93 -9.85
C THR A 48 -13.64 -17.35 -11.17
N GLY A 49 -13.07 -18.55 -11.19
CA GLY A 49 -12.43 -19.13 -12.36
C GLY A 49 -11.72 -20.43 -12.00
N MET A 50 -11.45 -21.29 -12.99
CA MET A 50 -10.84 -22.61 -12.80
C MET A 50 -9.36 -22.62 -13.23
N GLY A 51 -8.53 -23.42 -12.55
CA GLY A 51 -7.13 -23.62 -12.90
C GLY A 51 -6.30 -22.31 -12.92
N LYS A 52 -5.60 -22.03 -14.03
CA LYS A 52 -4.80 -20.79 -14.15
C LYS A 52 -5.65 -19.53 -14.11
N SER A 53 -6.86 -19.55 -14.68
CA SER A 53 -7.83 -18.45 -14.52
C SER A 53 -8.22 -18.25 -13.05
N GLY A 54 -8.34 -19.32 -12.25
CA GLY A 54 -8.58 -19.22 -10.82
C GLY A 54 -7.42 -18.59 -10.04
N HIS A 55 -6.17 -18.89 -10.39
CA HIS A 55 -5.01 -18.22 -9.77
C HIS A 55 -5.01 -16.73 -10.07
N ILE A 56 -5.31 -16.34 -11.32
CA ILE A 56 -5.44 -14.92 -11.70
C ILE A 56 -6.64 -14.27 -10.98
N ALA A 57 -7.78 -14.98 -10.88
CA ALA A 57 -8.97 -14.51 -10.16
C ALA A 57 -8.66 -14.19 -8.68
N ARG A 58 -7.86 -15.04 -8.00
CA ARG A 58 -7.39 -14.77 -6.63
C ARG A 58 -6.58 -13.47 -6.54
N LYS A 59 -5.66 -13.25 -7.49
CA LYS A 59 -4.88 -11.99 -7.55
C LYS A 59 -5.79 -10.78 -7.78
N ILE A 60 -6.73 -10.88 -8.70
CA ILE A 60 -7.67 -9.79 -9.00
C ILE A 60 -8.52 -9.44 -7.77
N ALA A 61 -9.07 -10.46 -7.08
CA ALA A 61 -9.82 -10.25 -5.84
C ALA A 61 -8.98 -9.56 -4.76
N ALA A 62 -7.71 -9.99 -4.58
CA ALA A 62 -6.79 -9.36 -3.65
C ALA A 62 -6.49 -7.89 -4.03
N THR A 63 -6.35 -7.59 -5.33
CA THR A 63 -6.16 -6.22 -5.82
C THR A 63 -7.36 -5.34 -5.50
N PHE A 64 -8.59 -5.78 -5.82
CA PHE A 64 -9.81 -5.04 -5.46
C PHE A 64 -9.91 -4.75 -3.96
N ALA A 65 -9.69 -5.77 -3.13
CA ALA A 65 -9.74 -5.63 -1.67
C ALA A 65 -8.72 -4.59 -1.17
N SER A 66 -7.49 -4.64 -1.70
CA SER A 66 -6.41 -3.73 -1.33
C SER A 66 -6.62 -2.29 -1.84
N THR A 67 -7.35 -2.10 -2.92
CA THR A 67 -7.67 -0.80 -3.53
C THR A 67 -9.04 -0.24 -3.15
N GLY A 68 -9.68 -0.78 -2.11
CA GLY A 68 -10.86 -0.17 -1.50
C GLY A 68 -12.20 -0.79 -1.90
N SER A 69 -12.21 -1.86 -2.68
CA SER A 69 -13.42 -2.58 -3.05
C SER A 69 -13.42 -3.97 -2.41
N PRO A 70 -14.28 -4.25 -1.41
CA PRO A 70 -14.34 -5.56 -0.78
C PRO A 70 -14.53 -6.66 -1.81
N ALA A 71 -13.60 -7.62 -1.85
CA ALA A 71 -13.63 -8.70 -2.84
C ALA A 71 -13.02 -9.97 -2.28
N PHE A 72 -13.44 -11.12 -2.78
CA PHE A 72 -12.81 -12.41 -2.50
C PHE A 72 -12.99 -13.38 -3.66
N PHE A 73 -12.18 -14.42 -3.67
CA PHE A 73 -12.24 -15.48 -4.66
C PHE A 73 -13.13 -16.63 -4.17
N VAL A 74 -14.01 -17.13 -5.05
CA VAL A 74 -14.76 -18.36 -4.84
C VAL A 74 -14.31 -19.38 -5.87
N HIS A 75 -13.89 -20.57 -5.39
CA HIS A 75 -13.51 -21.65 -6.28
C HIS A 75 -14.76 -22.30 -6.87
N PRO A 76 -14.90 -22.41 -8.20
CA PRO A 76 -16.17 -22.87 -8.79
C PRO A 76 -16.52 -24.31 -8.43
N ALA A 77 -15.56 -25.20 -8.26
CA ALA A 77 -15.84 -26.57 -7.81
C ALA A 77 -16.32 -26.61 -6.34
N GLU A 78 -15.74 -25.80 -5.45
CA GLU A 78 -16.20 -25.71 -4.05
C GLU A 78 -17.58 -25.03 -3.97
N ALA A 79 -17.87 -24.10 -4.89
CA ALA A 79 -19.18 -23.48 -5.01
C ALA A 79 -20.28 -24.55 -5.16
N SER A 80 -20.08 -25.56 -6.00
CA SER A 80 -21.02 -26.68 -6.19
C SER A 80 -21.19 -27.55 -4.94
N HIS A 81 -20.33 -27.41 -3.94
CA HIS A 81 -20.34 -28.17 -2.69
C HIS A 81 -20.69 -27.34 -1.45
N GLY A 82 -21.24 -26.15 -1.63
CA GLY A 82 -21.78 -25.33 -0.53
C GLY A 82 -21.31 -23.87 -0.49
N ASP A 83 -20.17 -23.53 -1.11
CA ASP A 83 -19.64 -22.16 -1.08
C ASP A 83 -20.49 -21.15 -1.85
N LEU A 84 -21.50 -21.58 -2.65
CA LEU A 84 -22.55 -20.71 -3.16
C LEU A 84 -23.27 -19.95 -2.04
N GLY A 85 -23.34 -20.51 -0.83
CA GLY A 85 -23.89 -19.83 0.35
C GLY A 85 -23.12 -18.59 0.79
N MET A 86 -21.92 -18.37 0.27
CA MET A 86 -21.12 -17.15 0.52
C MET A 86 -21.59 -15.96 -0.32
N LEU A 87 -22.37 -16.19 -1.39
CA LEU A 87 -22.85 -15.20 -2.34
C LEU A 87 -24.21 -14.66 -1.90
N THR A 88 -24.40 -13.36 -2.05
CA THR A 88 -25.66 -12.68 -1.74
C THR A 88 -26.14 -11.82 -2.92
N SER A 89 -27.41 -11.44 -2.94
CA SER A 89 -27.98 -10.55 -3.97
C SER A 89 -27.37 -9.14 -3.99
N ASN A 90 -26.57 -8.79 -2.95
CA ASN A 90 -25.86 -7.51 -2.90
C ASN A 90 -24.47 -7.55 -3.54
N ASP A 91 -24.01 -8.73 -3.94
CA ASP A 91 -22.69 -8.95 -4.53
C ASP A 91 -22.72 -8.74 -6.05
N THR A 92 -21.54 -8.68 -6.67
CA THR A 92 -21.34 -8.72 -8.13
C THR A 92 -20.31 -9.80 -8.43
N ILE A 93 -20.59 -10.65 -9.41
CA ILE A 93 -19.71 -11.75 -9.81
C ILE A 93 -18.89 -11.36 -11.04
N ILE A 94 -17.58 -11.61 -10.99
CA ILE A 94 -16.68 -11.61 -12.15
C ILE A 94 -16.27 -13.07 -12.39
N ALA A 95 -16.77 -13.67 -13.47
CA ALA A 95 -16.43 -15.03 -13.84
C ALA A 95 -15.44 -15.05 -15.00
N ILE A 96 -14.37 -15.85 -14.86
CA ILE A 96 -13.23 -15.87 -15.77
C ILE A 96 -13.05 -17.25 -16.39
N SER A 97 -13.17 -17.31 -17.71
CA SER A 97 -12.84 -18.49 -18.51
C SER A 97 -12.43 -18.07 -19.92
N ASN A 98 -11.17 -18.32 -20.31
CA ASN A 98 -10.68 -17.90 -21.61
C ASN A 98 -11.54 -18.41 -22.78
N GLY A 99 -11.89 -19.69 -22.78
CA GLY A 99 -12.79 -20.28 -23.80
C GLY A 99 -14.28 -20.12 -23.50
N GLY A 100 -14.63 -19.81 -22.24
CA GLY A 100 -16.01 -19.60 -21.81
C GLY A 100 -16.84 -20.88 -21.59
N GLU A 101 -16.23 -22.08 -21.71
CA GLU A 101 -16.91 -23.38 -21.65
C GLU A 101 -16.48 -24.25 -20.45
N SER A 102 -15.97 -23.63 -19.36
CA SER A 102 -15.61 -24.34 -18.15
C SER A 102 -16.86 -24.86 -17.44
N LYS A 103 -17.03 -26.17 -17.41
CA LYS A 103 -18.22 -26.84 -16.82
C LYS A 103 -18.39 -26.53 -15.34
N GLU A 104 -17.28 -26.35 -14.63
CA GLU A 104 -17.26 -26.04 -13.20
C GLU A 104 -17.92 -24.69 -12.87
N LEU A 105 -18.03 -23.77 -13.84
CA LEU A 105 -18.72 -22.50 -13.64
C LEU A 105 -20.25 -22.62 -13.71
N SER A 106 -20.80 -23.71 -14.21
CA SER A 106 -22.24 -23.87 -14.48
C SER A 106 -23.13 -23.54 -13.28
N ASP A 107 -22.76 -24.00 -12.08
CA ASP A 107 -23.57 -23.78 -10.89
C ASP A 107 -23.50 -22.33 -10.41
N VAL A 108 -22.35 -21.68 -10.54
CA VAL A 108 -22.20 -20.25 -10.26
C VAL A 108 -23.05 -19.40 -11.21
N LEU A 109 -23.03 -19.73 -12.52
CA LEU A 109 -23.84 -19.03 -13.53
C LEU A 109 -25.35 -19.22 -13.28
N ALA A 110 -25.78 -20.45 -12.97
CA ALA A 110 -27.17 -20.75 -12.63
C ALA A 110 -27.60 -20.02 -11.35
N TYR A 111 -26.73 -19.97 -10.35
CA TYR A 111 -26.98 -19.29 -9.08
C TYR A 111 -27.10 -17.76 -9.26
N SER A 112 -26.17 -17.14 -10.02
CA SER A 112 -26.24 -15.74 -10.38
C SER A 112 -27.58 -15.38 -10.99
N LYS A 113 -28.00 -16.12 -12.02
CA LYS A 113 -29.29 -15.89 -12.71
C LYS A 113 -30.48 -16.10 -11.80
N ARG A 114 -30.45 -17.11 -10.92
CA ARG A 114 -31.57 -17.44 -10.00
C ARG A 114 -31.82 -16.37 -8.96
N TYR A 115 -30.76 -15.69 -8.48
CA TYR A 115 -30.82 -14.73 -7.40
C TYR A 115 -30.57 -13.29 -7.87
N ASP A 116 -30.61 -13.05 -9.17
CA ASP A 116 -30.40 -11.73 -9.81
C ASP A 116 -29.10 -11.04 -9.35
N ILE A 117 -28.02 -11.85 -9.23
CA ILE A 117 -26.70 -11.32 -8.89
C ILE A 117 -26.02 -10.90 -10.16
N PRO A 118 -25.63 -9.61 -10.34
CA PRO A 118 -24.97 -9.15 -11.55
C PRO A 118 -23.70 -9.94 -11.88
N LEU A 119 -23.57 -10.35 -13.16
CA LEU A 119 -22.48 -11.18 -13.66
C LEU A 119 -21.71 -10.48 -14.76
N ILE A 120 -20.42 -10.26 -14.53
CA ILE A 120 -19.45 -9.79 -15.52
C ILE A 120 -18.69 -11.00 -16.04
N ALA A 121 -18.79 -11.28 -17.34
CA ALA A 121 -18.08 -12.35 -18.01
C ALA A 121 -16.74 -11.87 -18.56
N MET A 122 -15.64 -12.53 -18.21
CA MET A 122 -14.34 -12.36 -18.85
C MET A 122 -14.02 -13.57 -19.72
N THR A 123 -14.19 -13.46 -21.03
CA THR A 123 -13.92 -14.53 -21.98
C THR A 123 -13.57 -13.96 -23.37
N LYS A 124 -12.81 -14.72 -24.17
CA LYS A 124 -12.55 -14.35 -25.56
C LYS A 124 -13.72 -14.69 -26.51
N ASN A 125 -14.61 -15.60 -26.10
CA ASN A 125 -15.71 -16.10 -26.94
C ASN A 125 -17.07 -15.59 -26.44
N PRO A 126 -17.67 -14.57 -27.09
CA PRO A 126 -18.98 -14.04 -26.74
C PRO A 126 -20.12 -15.06 -26.87
N ASP A 127 -19.98 -16.04 -27.76
CA ASP A 127 -20.99 -17.07 -28.02
C ASP A 127 -20.92 -18.27 -27.08
N SER A 128 -19.92 -18.30 -26.18
CA SER A 128 -19.74 -19.34 -25.18
C SER A 128 -20.83 -19.31 -24.11
N THR A 129 -20.91 -20.38 -23.33
CA THR A 129 -21.81 -20.51 -22.18
C THR A 129 -21.64 -19.33 -21.21
N LEU A 130 -20.39 -18.99 -20.86
CA LEU A 130 -20.08 -17.85 -20.00
C LEU A 130 -20.42 -16.50 -20.65
N GLY A 131 -20.05 -16.33 -21.95
CA GLY A 131 -20.31 -15.09 -22.66
C GLY A 131 -21.79 -14.74 -22.73
N LYS A 132 -22.65 -15.75 -22.98
CA LYS A 132 -24.11 -15.57 -23.03
C LYS A 132 -24.77 -15.43 -21.65
N ALA A 133 -24.11 -15.92 -20.59
CA ALA A 133 -24.64 -15.82 -19.24
C ALA A 133 -24.34 -14.47 -18.58
N GLY A 134 -23.29 -13.76 -19.02
CA GLY A 134 -22.89 -12.47 -18.47
C GLY A 134 -23.87 -11.36 -18.82
N ASP A 135 -24.18 -10.49 -17.86
CA ASP A 135 -24.91 -9.24 -18.10
C ASP A 135 -24.03 -8.25 -18.85
N TYR A 136 -22.71 -8.32 -18.64
CA TYR A 136 -21.67 -7.54 -19.30
C TYR A 136 -20.52 -8.44 -19.71
N LEU A 137 -20.01 -8.21 -20.93
CA LEU A 137 -18.91 -8.98 -21.50
C LEU A 137 -17.64 -8.13 -21.59
N LEU A 138 -16.63 -8.50 -20.82
CA LEU A 138 -15.28 -7.99 -20.96
C LEU A 138 -14.46 -8.97 -21.82
N ARG A 139 -14.22 -8.56 -23.07
CA ARG A 139 -13.62 -9.44 -24.06
C ARG A 139 -12.12 -9.59 -23.83
N LEU A 140 -11.68 -10.84 -23.70
CA LEU A 140 -10.27 -11.20 -23.74
C LEU A 140 -9.79 -11.29 -25.20
N PRO A 141 -8.50 -11.02 -25.50
CA PRO A 141 -7.98 -11.04 -26.85
C PRO A 141 -8.02 -12.43 -27.48
N MET A 142 -8.15 -12.48 -28.79
CA MET A 142 -8.06 -13.71 -29.59
C MET A 142 -6.61 -14.11 -29.90
N ALA A 143 -5.64 -13.35 -29.42
CA ALA A 143 -4.22 -13.52 -29.65
C ALA A 143 -3.72 -14.93 -29.31
N PRO A 144 -2.68 -15.44 -30.02
CA PRO A 144 -2.08 -16.73 -29.71
C PRO A 144 -1.38 -16.71 -28.35
N GLU A 145 -1.28 -17.89 -27.76
CA GLU A 145 -0.42 -18.06 -26.58
C GLU A 145 1.05 -17.94 -26.98
N ALA A 146 1.89 -17.31 -26.14
CA ALA A 146 3.32 -17.20 -26.37
C ALA A 146 4.09 -18.54 -26.22
N CYS A 147 3.40 -19.56 -25.73
CA CYS A 147 3.90 -20.90 -25.61
C CYS A 147 4.20 -21.52 -27.01
N PRO A 148 5.36 -22.17 -27.24
CA PRO A 148 5.73 -22.71 -28.53
C PRO A 148 4.75 -23.73 -29.11
N ILE A 149 4.02 -24.45 -28.23
CA ILE A 149 2.99 -25.45 -28.64
C ILE A 149 1.57 -24.86 -28.62
N GLY A 150 1.41 -23.57 -28.28
CA GLY A 150 0.11 -22.87 -28.26
C GLY A 150 -0.90 -23.35 -27.21
N MET A 151 -0.48 -24.17 -26.24
CA MET A 151 -1.38 -24.81 -25.27
C MET A 151 -1.30 -24.24 -23.85
N ALA A 152 -0.09 -23.85 -23.43
CA ALA A 152 0.10 -23.31 -22.09
C ALA A 152 -0.42 -21.87 -22.05
N PRO A 153 -1.37 -21.54 -21.15
CA PRO A 153 -1.88 -20.18 -20.98
C PRO A 153 -0.77 -19.23 -20.56
N THR A 154 -0.52 -18.23 -21.37
CA THR A 154 0.49 -17.17 -21.22
C THR A 154 -0.14 -15.83 -21.58
N SER A 155 -0.28 -15.50 -22.85
CA SER A 155 -0.92 -14.27 -23.32
C SER A 155 -2.32 -14.11 -22.75
N SER A 156 -3.12 -15.18 -22.72
CA SER A 156 -4.47 -15.15 -22.14
C SER A 156 -4.48 -14.86 -20.65
N THR A 157 -3.54 -15.41 -19.88
CA THR A 157 -3.45 -15.14 -18.43
C THR A 157 -2.90 -13.76 -18.13
N THR A 158 -1.93 -13.28 -18.90
CA THR A 158 -1.40 -11.91 -18.81
C THR A 158 -2.50 -10.89 -19.14
N ALA A 159 -3.24 -11.08 -20.23
CA ALA A 159 -4.37 -10.20 -20.58
C ALA A 159 -5.46 -10.20 -19.49
N THR A 160 -5.83 -11.37 -18.96
CA THR A 160 -6.82 -11.47 -17.86
C THR A 160 -6.34 -10.72 -16.61
N LEU A 161 -5.07 -10.85 -16.26
CA LEU A 161 -4.47 -10.14 -15.12
C LEU A 161 -4.53 -8.62 -15.31
N VAL A 162 -4.09 -8.14 -16.47
CA VAL A 162 -4.09 -6.71 -16.80
C VAL A 162 -5.53 -6.16 -16.85
N LEU A 163 -6.50 -6.89 -17.41
CA LEU A 163 -7.90 -6.47 -17.41
C LEU A 163 -8.45 -6.33 -15.99
N GLY A 164 -8.10 -7.25 -15.09
CA GLY A 164 -8.45 -7.13 -13.67
C GLY A 164 -7.82 -5.91 -13.01
N ASP A 165 -6.58 -5.56 -13.36
CA ASP A 165 -5.91 -4.36 -12.86
C ASP A 165 -6.55 -3.08 -13.44
N VAL A 166 -6.94 -3.08 -14.72
CA VAL A 166 -7.69 -1.97 -15.36
C VAL A 166 -8.97 -1.69 -14.58
N LEU A 167 -9.76 -2.73 -14.26
CA LEU A 167 -10.99 -2.55 -13.48
C LEU A 167 -10.71 -2.03 -12.06
N ALA A 168 -9.72 -2.59 -11.38
CA ALA A 168 -9.39 -2.20 -10.01
C ALA A 168 -8.89 -0.75 -9.93
N VAL A 169 -8.02 -0.33 -10.88
CA VAL A 169 -7.47 1.03 -10.93
C VAL A 169 -8.56 2.04 -11.30
N ALA A 170 -9.36 1.77 -12.34
CA ALA A 170 -10.46 2.65 -12.73
C ALA A 170 -11.49 2.82 -11.59
N LEU A 171 -11.80 1.73 -10.88
CA LEU A 171 -12.72 1.78 -9.74
C LEU A 171 -12.12 2.54 -8.55
N MET A 172 -10.81 2.41 -8.32
CA MET A 172 -10.07 3.17 -7.32
C MET A 172 -10.12 4.68 -7.62
N GLU A 173 -9.94 5.09 -8.88
CA GLU A 173 -10.05 6.48 -9.33
C GLU A 173 -11.47 7.03 -9.14
N ARG A 174 -12.50 6.28 -9.56
CA ARG A 174 -13.92 6.66 -9.40
C ARG A 174 -14.30 6.87 -7.94
N LYS A 175 -13.79 6.03 -7.04
CA LYS A 175 -14.05 6.10 -5.59
C LYS A 175 -13.22 7.16 -4.87
N GLY A 176 -12.31 7.85 -5.54
CA GLY A 176 -11.40 8.83 -4.94
C GLY A 176 -10.51 8.21 -3.85
N PHE A 177 -10.11 6.94 -4.03
CA PHE A 177 -9.31 6.19 -3.05
C PHE A 177 -7.94 6.83 -2.83
N SER A 178 -7.66 7.23 -1.59
CA SER A 178 -6.50 8.02 -1.23
C SER A 178 -5.36 7.18 -0.65
N THR A 179 -4.18 7.81 -0.51
CA THR A 179 -3.04 7.21 0.20
C THR A 179 -3.36 6.91 1.68
N VAL A 180 -4.27 7.67 2.29
CA VAL A 180 -4.74 7.44 3.67
C VAL A 180 -5.53 6.13 3.73
N ASP A 181 -6.44 5.92 2.77
CA ASP A 181 -7.22 4.67 2.67
C ASP A 181 -6.32 3.47 2.42
N TYR A 182 -5.28 3.64 1.61
CA TYR A 182 -4.30 2.60 1.35
C TYR A 182 -3.53 2.21 2.63
N LYS A 183 -3.10 3.20 3.43
CA LYS A 183 -2.42 2.99 4.73
C LYS A 183 -3.27 2.15 5.68
N GLN A 184 -4.57 2.43 5.77
CA GLN A 184 -5.49 1.69 6.65
C GLN A 184 -5.58 0.21 6.31
N ARG A 185 -5.43 -0.15 5.02
CA ARG A 185 -5.52 -1.53 4.52
C ARG A 185 -4.19 -2.27 4.50
N HIS A 186 -3.06 -1.55 4.65
CA HIS A 186 -1.71 -2.13 4.62
C HIS A 186 -0.89 -1.74 5.87
N PRO A 187 -1.36 -2.04 7.09
CA PRO A 187 -0.72 -1.55 8.33
C PRO A 187 0.67 -2.16 8.58
N GLY A 188 0.98 -3.32 8.03
CA GLY A 188 2.18 -4.11 8.35
C GLY A 188 3.24 -4.22 7.26
N GLY A 189 3.06 -3.60 6.08
CA GLY A 189 4.02 -3.71 4.97
C GLY A 189 5.04 -2.57 4.92
N LYS A 190 6.16 -2.74 4.17
CA LYS A 190 7.11 -1.64 3.87
C LYS A 190 6.40 -0.39 3.36
N LEU A 191 5.35 -0.57 2.57
CA LEU A 191 4.53 0.52 2.04
C LEU A 191 3.73 1.24 3.13
N GLY A 192 3.19 0.51 4.12
CA GLY A 192 2.55 1.08 5.30
C GLY A 192 3.53 1.86 6.19
N ALA A 193 4.76 1.34 6.31
CA ALA A 193 5.85 2.01 7.01
C ALA A 193 6.23 3.35 6.35
N MET A 194 6.33 3.39 5.02
CA MET A 194 6.63 4.62 4.27
C MET A 194 5.55 5.70 4.41
N LEU A 195 4.32 5.32 4.77
CA LEU A 195 3.17 6.20 4.95
C LEU A 195 2.97 6.65 6.42
N LYS A 196 3.85 6.26 7.35
CA LYS A 196 3.85 6.74 8.73
C LYS A 196 4.26 8.20 8.81
N LYS A 197 3.53 9.00 9.59
CA LYS A 197 3.90 10.36 9.94
C LYS A 197 4.82 10.40 11.14
N VAL A 198 5.52 11.50 11.33
CA VAL A 198 6.33 11.75 12.54
C VAL A 198 5.47 11.64 13.78
N SER A 199 4.26 12.17 13.78
CA SER A 199 3.28 12.06 14.89
C SER A 199 2.90 10.63 15.26
N ASP A 200 3.03 9.66 14.33
CA ASP A 200 2.74 8.26 14.60
C ASP A 200 3.87 7.53 15.35
N LEU A 201 5.06 8.13 15.43
CA LEU A 201 6.30 7.51 15.91
C LEU A 201 7.00 8.30 17.01
N MET A 202 6.70 9.59 17.17
CA MET A 202 7.37 10.47 18.14
C MET A 202 7.07 10.05 19.57
N HIS A 203 8.03 10.20 20.45
CA HIS A 203 7.86 10.18 21.87
C HIS A 203 7.25 11.52 22.33
N SER A 204 6.21 11.49 23.16
CA SER A 204 5.44 12.68 23.55
C SER A 204 5.15 12.70 25.07
N GLY A 205 4.69 13.86 25.56
CA GLY A 205 4.33 14.02 26.98
C GLY A 205 5.52 13.74 27.88
N ASN A 206 5.34 12.85 28.85
CA ASN A 206 6.37 12.52 29.84
C ASN A 206 7.59 11.77 29.26
N GLU A 207 7.55 11.34 28.01
CA GLU A 207 8.72 10.69 27.37
C GLU A 207 9.67 11.73 26.74
N MET A 208 9.27 12.99 26.61
CA MET A 208 10.13 14.04 26.08
C MET A 208 11.16 14.50 27.10
N PRO A 209 12.45 14.46 26.75
CA PRO A 209 13.51 15.01 27.59
C PRO A 209 13.55 16.55 27.44
N ILE A 210 12.93 17.27 28.35
CA ILE A 210 12.84 18.74 28.30
C ILE A 210 13.21 19.34 29.66
N VAL A 211 14.02 20.40 29.64
CA VAL A 211 14.38 21.19 30.81
C VAL A 211 14.32 22.69 30.51
N SER A 212 14.30 23.54 31.55
CA SER A 212 14.38 24.98 31.40
C SER A 212 15.80 25.48 31.12
N GLU A 213 15.94 26.70 30.61
CA GLU A 213 17.24 27.35 30.33
C GLU A 213 18.14 27.43 31.59
N ASP A 214 17.54 27.63 32.75
CA ASP A 214 18.23 27.78 34.04
C ASP A 214 18.58 26.44 34.75
N THR A 215 18.11 25.32 34.19
CA THR A 215 18.42 23.99 34.77
C THR A 215 19.92 23.73 34.77
N LEU A 216 20.47 23.26 35.90
CA LEU A 216 21.87 22.86 35.95
C LEU A 216 22.12 21.58 35.13
N MET A 217 23.31 21.50 34.56
CA MET A 217 23.70 20.32 33.75
C MET A 217 23.61 18.99 34.50
N HIS A 218 23.80 19.01 35.85
CA HIS A 218 23.56 17.82 36.66
C HIS A 218 22.14 17.25 36.45
N ASP A 219 21.10 18.10 36.55
CA ASP A 219 19.70 17.69 36.41
C ASP A 219 19.31 17.43 34.96
N ALA A 220 19.87 18.21 34.03
CA ALA A 220 19.68 17.97 32.59
C ALA A 220 20.23 16.60 32.17
N LEU A 221 21.36 16.15 32.72
CA LEU A 221 21.92 14.84 32.46
C LEU A 221 21.08 13.71 33.07
N LEU A 222 20.47 13.92 34.24
CA LEU A 222 19.53 12.95 34.81
C LEU A 222 18.32 12.79 33.95
N GLU A 223 17.73 13.90 33.46
CA GLU A 223 16.58 13.88 32.54
C GLU A 223 16.93 13.16 31.21
N MET A 224 18.07 13.52 30.61
CA MET A 224 18.56 12.89 29.39
C MET A 224 18.75 11.36 29.54
N THR A 225 19.33 10.95 30.70
CA THR A 225 19.55 9.54 31.02
C THR A 225 18.23 8.80 31.23
N SER A 226 17.29 9.43 31.95
CA SER A 226 15.99 8.81 32.26
C SER A 226 15.16 8.51 31.02
N LYS A 227 15.26 9.35 29.98
CA LYS A 227 14.47 9.20 28.72
C LYS A 227 15.20 8.37 27.65
N MET A 228 16.49 8.12 27.81
CA MET A 228 17.30 7.25 26.92
C MET A 228 17.27 7.62 25.41
N LEU A 229 17.05 8.89 25.07
CA LEU A 229 17.01 9.38 23.70
C LEU A 229 18.30 10.09 23.25
N GLY A 230 19.33 10.14 24.14
CA GLY A 230 20.64 10.73 23.83
C GLY A 230 20.59 12.24 23.57
N CYS A 231 19.53 12.92 24.00
CA CYS A 231 19.39 14.37 23.91
C CYS A 231 18.48 14.92 25.02
N VAL A 232 18.54 16.23 25.23
CA VAL A 232 17.57 17.00 26.02
C VAL A 232 17.28 18.33 25.32
N GLY A 233 16.02 18.71 25.24
CA GLY A 233 15.56 19.99 24.71
C GLY A 233 15.50 21.06 25.80
N ILE A 234 15.94 22.26 25.49
CA ILE A 234 15.94 23.39 26.41
C ILE A 234 14.84 24.36 25.97
N VAL A 235 13.93 24.67 26.87
CA VAL A 235 12.80 25.58 26.64
C VAL A 235 12.92 26.82 27.54
N ASN A 236 12.38 27.95 27.01
CA ASN A 236 12.23 29.15 27.79
C ASN A 236 10.95 29.12 28.67
N ASP A 237 10.71 30.17 29.45
CA ASP A 237 9.54 30.29 30.35
C ASP A 237 8.19 30.21 29.62
N ASN A 238 8.15 30.48 28.32
CA ASN A 238 6.93 30.34 27.48
C ASN A 238 6.78 28.92 26.90
N GLY A 239 7.69 27.99 27.21
CA GLY A 239 7.70 26.63 26.68
C GLY A 239 8.21 26.52 25.24
N ILE A 240 8.84 27.54 24.68
CA ILE A 240 9.38 27.58 23.31
C ILE A 240 10.78 26.95 23.30
N LEU A 241 11.02 26.06 22.35
CA LEU A 241 12.32 25.39 22.20
C LEU A 241 13.43 26.38 21.80
N GLN A 242 14.46 26.50 22.63
CA GLN A 242 15.60 27.38 22.43
C GLN A 242 16.85 26.65 21.96
N GLY A 243 17.03 25.43 22.39
CA GLY A 243 18.23 24.65 22.12
C GLY A 243 18.07 23.17 22.35
N ILE A 244 19.14 22.44 22.04
CA ILE A 244 19.29 21.01 22.28
C ILE A 244 20.69 20.74 22.87
N ILE A 245 20.77 19.81 23.78
CA ILE A 245 22.04 19.20 24.21
C ILE A 245 22.00 17.73 23.83
N THR A 246 23.03 17.27 23.14
CA THR A 246 23.20 15.87 22.72
C THR A 246 24.43 15.25 23.35
N ASP A 247 24.57 13.90 23.28
CA ASP A 247 25.82 13.22 23.69
C ASP A 247 27.06 13.79 22.99
N GLY A 248 26.92 14.27 21.77
CA GLY A 248 28.00 14.94 21.04
C GLY A 248 28.40 16.27 21.65
N ASP A 249 27.43 17.05 22.14
CA ASP A 249 27.71 18.33 22.83
C ASP A 249 28.41 18.09 24.15
N LEU A 250 27.95 17.12 24.93
CA LEU A 250 28.58 16.73 26.20
C LEU A 250 30.06 16.37 26.04
N ARG A 251 30.39 15.58 25.01
CA ARG A 251 31.79 15.22 24.72
C ARG A 251 32.65 16.41 24.32
N ARG A 252 32.07 17.41 23.64
CA ARG A 252 32.80 18.65 23.26
C ARG A 252 33.01 19.61 24.42
N CYS A 253 32.06 19.65 25.36
CA CYS A 253 32.07 20.58 26.50
C CYS A 253 32.56 19.94 27.81
N LEU A 254 33.18 18.73 27.74
CA LEU A 254 33.62 18.00 28.91
C LEU A 254 34.66 18.84 29.69
N SER A 255 34.28 19.28 30.89
CA SER A 255 35.11 20.05 31.80
C SER A 255 34.79 19.67 33.27
N PRO A 256 35.69 19.91 34.23
CA PRO A 256 35.42 19.63 35.66
C PRO A 256 34.17 20.35 36.19
N ASN A 257 33.83 21.51 35.62
CA ASN A 257 32.71 22.36 36.06
C ASN A 257 31.44 22.15 35.27
N LEU A 258 31.36 21.18 34.33
CA LEU A 258 30.21 20.95 33.46
C LEU A 258 28.89 20.81 34.24
N ILE A 259 28.89 20.03 35.30
CA ILE A 259 27.68 19.72 36.08
C ILE A 259 27.06 20.93 36.79
N THR A 260 27.83 22.00 37.02
CA THR A 260 27.40 23.22 37.69
C THR A 260 27.04 24.34 36.72
N GLN A 261 27.22 24.15 35.44
CA GLN A 261 26.82 25.11 34.40
C GLN A 261 25.32 25.01 34.11
N LYS A 262 24.71 26.07 33.61
CA LYS A 262 23.34 26.05 33.16
C LYS A 262 23.20 25.35 31.78
N ALA A 263 22.08 24.72 31.53
CA ALA A 263 21.78 24.09 30.24
C ALA A 263 21.87 25.10 29.07
N SER A 264 21.48 26.37 29.30
CA SER A 264 21.61 27.47 28.34
C SER A 264 23.02 27.80 27.91
N ASP A 265 24.04 27.49 28.76
CA ASP A 265 25.46 27.76 28.48
C ASP A 265 26.06 26.69 27.52
N ILE A 266 25.49 25.49 27.53
CA ILE A 266 25.99 24.31 26.82
C ILE A 266 25.20 24.00 25.54
N MET A 267 23.93 24.41 25.49
CA MET A 267 23.03 24.02 24.40
C MET A 267 23.51 24.49 23.03
N THR A 268 23.29 23.69 22.01
CA THR A 268 23.28 24.11 20.63
C THR A 268 21.97 24.84 20.37
N ARG A 269 22.04 26.15 20.04
CA ARG A 269 20.88 27.00 19.76
C ARG A 269 20.29 26.72 18.40
N ASN A 270 19.00 27.00 18.23
CA ASN A 270 18.27 26.82 16.99
C ASN A 270 18.41 25.39 16.42
N PRO A 271 18.02 24.38 17.19
CA PRO A 271 18.11 22.99 16.73
C PRO A 271 17.23 22.77 15.50
N LYS A 272 17.58 21.79 14.68
CA LYS A 272 16.69 21.36 13.62
C LYS A 272 15.45 20.70 14.22
N THR A 273 14.30 21.10 13.73
CA THR A 273 12.97 20.64 14.15
C THR A 273 12.18 20.11 12.98
N ILE A 274 11.08 19.44 13.25
CA ILE A 274 10.19 18.88 12.24
C ILE A 274 8.73 19.05 12.66
N ALA A 275 7.81 19.19 11.70
CA ALA A 275 6.39 19.23 11.97
C ALA A 275 5.80 17.80 12.15
N PRO A 276 4.71 17.63 12.92
CA PRO A 276 4.15 16.33 13.26
C PRO A 276 3.52 15.60 12.05
N ASP A 277 3.08 16.33 11.04
CA ASP A 277 2.40 15.80 9.84
C ASP A 277 3.36 15.37 8.72
N VAL A 278 4.66 15.66 8.85
CA VAL A 278 5.70 15.23 7.91
C VAL A 278 5.85 13.71 7.94
N MET A 279 6.18 13.12 6.79
CA MET A 279 6.37 11.67 6.68
C MET A 279 7.66 11.20 7.38
N ALA A 280 7.62 10.04 8.03
CA ALA A 280 8.79 9.48 8.72
C ALA A 280 9.99 9.25 7.79
N VAL A 281 9.74 8.95 6.51
CA VAL A 281 10.80 8.83 5.49
C VAL A 281 11.54 10.16 5.26
N GLU A 282 10.83 11.29 5.35
CA GLU A 282 11.43 12.62 5.21
C GLU A 282 12.22 13.00 6.45
N ALA A 283 11.71 12.63 7.66
CA ALA A 283 12.47 12.78 8.89
C ALA A 283 13.81 12.02 8.82
N LEU A 284 13.80 10.78 8.36
CA LEU A 284 15.01 9.97 8.18
C LEU A 284 15.98 10.60 7.15
N LYS A 285 15.47 11.11 6.03
CA LYS A 285 16.28 11.85 5.04
C LYS A 285 16.88 13.12 5.65
N MET A 286 16.11 13.88 6.44
CA MET A 286 16.60 15.08 7.12
C MET A 286 17.72 14.72 8.11
N MET A 287 17.58 13.62 8.87
CA MET A 287 18.60 13.15 9.81
C MET A 287 19.91 12.75 9.10
N ASN A 288 19.81 12.07 7.93
CA ASN A 288 20.96 11.60 7.16
C ASN A 288 21.66 12.70 6.33
N ASN A 289 20.92 13.66 5.80
CA ASN A 289 21.44 14.65 4.83
C ASN A 289 22.16 15.85 5.47
N THR A 290 22.42 15.84 6.78
CA THR A 290 23.01 16.98 7.49
C THR A 290 24.54 17.03 7.48
N GLY A 291 25.19 16.11 6.77
CA GLY A 291 26.67 16.03 6.70
C GLY A 291 27.37 15.59 8.01
N LYS A 292 26.69 15.72 9.15
CA LYS A 292 27.20 15.31 10.48
C LYS A 292 26.35 14.21 11.13
N GLY A 293 25.27 13.77 10.45
CA GLY A 293 24.30 12.83 10.97
C GLY A 293 23.60 13.33 12.26
N ILE A 294 22.31 13.61 12.18
CA ILE A 294 21.49 13.91 13.36
C ILE A 294 20.72 12.63 13.70
N THR A 295 20.66 12.29 14.96
CA THR A 295 19.93 11.09 15.39
C THR A 295 18.59 11.39 16.04
N GLN A 296 18.34 12.67 16.41
CA GLN A 296 17.09 13.12 17.03
C GLN A 296 16.60 14.43 16.36
N LEU A 297 15.28 14.58 16.28
CA LEU A 297 14.61 15.82 15.89
C LEU A 297 13.50 16.10 16.89
N PHE A 298 13.45 17.31 17.45
CA PHE A 298 12.28 17.77 18.17
C PHE A 298 11.14 18.05 17.20
N VAL A 299 9.95 17.58 17.55
CA VAL A 299 8.70 17.86 16.81
C VAL A 299 8.06 19.04 17.47
N ILE A 300 7.78 20.09 16.69
CA ILE A 300 7.23 21.34 17.20
C ILE A 300 5.85 21.64 16.63
N ASP A 301 5.06 22.36 17.39
CA ASP A 301 3.81 22.96 16.95
C ASP A 301 4.05 24.29 16.18
N PRO A 302 3.00 24.94 15.64
CA PRO A 302 3.14 26.25 14.97
C PRO A 302 3.68 27.37 15.85
N ASP A 303 3.58 27.25 17.18
CA ASP A 303 4.11 28.21 18.16
C ASP A 303 5.55 27.89 18.59
N ASN A 304 6.23 26.97 17.92
CA ASN A 304 7.57 26.47 18.20
C ASN A 304 7.70 25.80 19.58
N LYS A 305 6.62 25.29 20.14
CA LYS A 305 6.65 24.49 21.36
C LYS A 305 6.92 23.01 21.01
N PRO A 306 7.81 22.33 21.73
CA PRO A 306 8.07 20.93 21.52
C PRO A 306 6.84 20.09 21.97
N ILE A 307 6.30 19.32 21.04
CA ILE A 307 5.17 18.39 21.27
C ILE A 307 5.61 16.93 21.19
N GLY A 308 6.83 16.69 20.74
CA GLY A 308 7.43 15.35 20.66
C GLY A 308 8.91 15.40 20.31
N VAL A 309 9.54 14.24 20.35
CA VAL A 309 10.90 13.99 19.83
C VAL A 309 10.89 12.66 19.08
N ILE A 310 11.51 12.64 17.90
CA ILE A 310 11.66 11.42 17.11
C ILE A 310 13.13 11.04 17.02
N HIS A 311 13.43 9.77 17.26
CA HIS A 311 14.77 9.22 17.15
C HIS A 311 14.93 8.41 15.86
N ILE A 312 16.11 8.39 15.28
CA ILE A 312 16.40 7.67 14.04
C ILE A 312 16.00 6.18 14.11
N HIS A 313 16.20 5.56 15.28
CA HIS A 313 15.82 4.16 15.49
C HIS A 313 14.31 3.91 15.40
N ASP A 314 13.48 4.89 15.69
CA ASP A 314 12.02 4.75 15.54
C ASP A 314 11.64 4.62 14.06
N CYS A 315 12.29 5.40 13.19
CA CYS A 315 12.15 5.26 11.75
C CYS A 315 12.68 3.91 11.23
N LEU A 316 13.84 3.47 11.72
CA LEU A 316 14.46 2.21 11.28
C LEU A 316 13.66 0.97 11.72
N ARG A 317 13.11 0.96 12.96
CA ARG A 317 12.30 -0.15 13.50
C ARG A 317 11.07 -0.46 12.66
N ILE A 318 10.48 0.54 12.02
CA ILE A 318 9.29 0.35 11.15
C ILE A 318 9.66 0.03 9.70
N GLY A 319 10.95 -0.06 9.35
CA GLY A 319 11.41 -0.42 8.02
C GLY A 319 11.31 0.69 6.97
N VAL A 320 11.47 1.96 7.39
CA VAL A 320 11.52 3.14 6.49
C VAL A 320 12.85 3.22 5.73
N ALA A 321 13.83 2.39 6.02
CA ALA A 321 15.14 2.34 5.35
C ALA A 321 15.14 1.41 4.13
#